data_e81ecd9bd89eb3c2c050ce047831fa2f
#
_entry.id   e81ecd9bd89eb3c2c050ce047831fa2f
#
_cell.length_a   1.000
_cell.length_b   1.000
_cell.length_c   1.000
_cell.angle_alpha   90.00
_cell.angle_beta   90.00
_cell.angle_gamma   90.00
#
_symmetry.space_group_name_H-M   'P 1'
#
loop_
_entity.id
_entity.type
_entity.pdbx_description
1 polymer ?
#
loop_
_entity_poly.entity_id
_entity_poly.type
_entity_poly.pdbx_seq_one_letter_code
_entity_poly.pdbx_strand_id
1 'polypeptide(L)'
;CIRDRLVIGLLSAAVYYHRSGEQLESQLWQELDMLSTLMEQSADQDAEEAALKALNMPNRLTWIAPDGTVRYDNQSNAASMENHLGREEIAQASETGTGFSRRFSQTLLEEQLYCAKKLDDGSYLRVAATQSSLAGSLWRMGGALVAGIAVVLIAAAVLSRLWTRSLVRPINEINLENPLQNRVYDELTPMLRRMAEQNRRLET
;
A
#
# COMPACT_ATOMS: atom_id res chain seq x y z
N CYS A 1 -21.90 -13.63 -5.44
CA CYS A 1 -21.86 -12.49 -6.37
C CYS A 1 -20.93 -11.38 -5.91
N ILE A 2 -21.28 -10.08 -6.08
CA ILE A 2 -20.37 -8.96 -5.72
C ILE A 2 -20.09 -8.94 -4.20
N ARG A 3 -21.13 -9.14 -3.39
CA ARG A 3 -21.04 -9.19 -1.92
C ARG A 3 -20.04 -10.25 -1.44
N ASP A 4 -20.07 -11.44 -2.02
CA ASP A 4 -19.21 -12.56 -1.60
C ASP A 4 -17.74 -12.30 -1.96
N ARG A 5 -17.49 -11.67 -3.12
CA ARG A 5 -16.14 -11.24 -3.55
C ARG A 5 -15.58 -10.15 -2.64
N LEU A 6 -16.40 -9.19 -2.19
CA LEU A 6 -15.99 -8.15 -1.24
C LEU A 6 -15.65 -8.76 0.14
N VAL A 7 -16.46 -9.69 0.63
CA VAL A 7 -16.20 -10.37 1.90
C VAL A 7 -14.89 -11.18 1.83
N ILE A 8 -14.69 -11.94 0.77
CA ILE A 8 -13.44 -12.72 0.57
C ILE A 8 -12.23 -11.77 0.47
N GLY A 9 -12.35 -10.65 -0.26
CA GLY A 9 -11.29 -9.65 -0.36
C GLY A 9 -10.92 -9.03 0.98
N LEU A 10 -11.92 -8.66 1.80
CA LEU A 10 -11.69 -8.12 3.15
C LEU A 10 -11.07 -9.15 4.09
N LEU A 11 -11.54 -10.40 4.06
CA LEU A 11 -10.97 -11.48 4.84
C LEU A 11 -9.51 -11.75 4.44
N SER A 12 -9.23 -11.82 3.14
CA SER A 12 -7.86 -12.02 2.64
C SER A 12 -6.94 -10.87 3.04
N ALA A 13 -7.42 -9.63 2.97
CA ALA A 13 -6.66 -8.46 3.41
C ALA A 13 -6.38 -8.48 4.91
N ALA A 14 -7.37 -8.86 5.74
CA ALA A 14 -7.19 -8.99 7.19
C ALA A 14 -6.19 -10.08 7.56
N VAL A 15 -6.28 -11.26 6.92
CA VAL A 15 -5.33 -12.37 7.11
C VAL A 15 -3.92 -11.96 6.68
N TYR A 16 -3.79 -11.30 5.54
CA TYR A 16 -2.49 -10.79 5.06
C TYR A 16 -1.87 -9.80 6.06
N TYR A 17 -2.67 -8.86 6.56
CA TYR A 17 -2.21 -7.85 7.53
C TYR A 17 -1.73 -8.51 8.83
N HIS A 18 -2.50 -9.46 9.36
CA HIS A 18 -2.13 -10.19 10.57
C HIS A 18 -0.83 -10.99 10.39
N ARG A 19 -0.72 -11.76 9.31
CA ARG A 19 0.51 -12.51 8.99
C ARG A 19 1.72 -11.61 8.75
N SER A 20 1.52 -10.47 8.09
CA SER A 20 2.59 -9.49 7.88
C SER A 20 3.11 -8.92 9.19
N GLY A 21 2.23 -8.70 10.19
CA GLY A 21 2.61 -8.27 11.52
C GLY A 21 3.44 -9.32 12.27
N GLU A 22 3.00 -10.58 12.23
CA GLU A 22 3.73 -11.70 12.86
C GLU A 22 5.12 -11.92 12.21
N GLN A 23 5.19 -11.81 10.89
CA GLN A 23 6.46 -11.91 10.18
C GLN A 23 7.42 -10.77 10.54
N LEU A 24 6.92 -9.54 10.62
CA LEU A 24 7.73 -8.38 11.00
C LEU A 24 8.23 -8.53 12.45
N GLU A 25 7.38 -8.94 13.36
CA GLU A 25 7.75 -9.23 14.76
C GLU A 25 8.85 -10.29 14.82
N SER A 26 8.68 -11.42 14.11
CA SER A 26 9.71 -12.48 14.04
C SER A 26 11.04 -11.98 13.48
N GLN A 27 11.01 -11.13 12.46
CA GLN A 27 12.21 -10.50 11.90
C GLN A 27 12.89 -9.58 12.90
N LEU A 28 12.14 -8.78 13.66
CA LEU A 28 12.70 -7.92 14.69
C LEU A 28 13.38 -8.72 15.81
N TRP A 29 12.79 -9.83 16.22
CA TRP A 29 13.40 -10.72 17.21
C TRP A 29 14.69 -11.36 16.72
N GLN A 30 14.75 -11.82 15.46
CA GLN A 30 15.96 -12.37 14.87
C GLN A 30 17.07 -11.31 14.75
N GLU A 31 16.70 -10.10 14.33
CA GLU A 31 17.62 -8.97 14.22
C GLU A 31 18.20 -8.59 15.59
N LEU A 32 17.33 -8.52 16.61
CA LEU A 32 17.71 -8.19 17.98
C LEU A 32 18.62 -9.27 18.59
N ASP A 33 18.36 -10.54 18.33
CA ASP A 33 19.16 -11.65 18.84
C ASP A 33 20.55 -11.67 18.18
N MET A 34 20.61 -11.43 16.86
CA MET A 34 21.89 -11.29 16.15
C MET A 34 22.71 -10.10 16.71
N LEU A 35 22.07 -8.97 16.92
CA LEU A 35 22.74 -7.75 17.44
C LEU A 35 23.21 -7.95 18.89
N SER A 36 22.39 -8.56 19.73
CA SER A 36 22.78 -8.85 21.12
C SER A 36 24.02 -9.76 21.18
N THR A 37 24.06 -10.79 20.33
CA THR A 37 25.21 -11.70 20.24
C THR A 37 26.47 -10.97 19.77
N LEU A 38 26.35 -10.03 18.81
CA LEU A 38 27.48 -9.22 18.35
C LEU A 38 28.02 -8.32 19.48
N MET A 39 27.14 -7.71 20.27
CA MET A 39 27.53 -6.85 21.38
C MET A 39 28.18 -7.65 22.52
N GLU A 40 27.65 -8.81 22.87
CA GLU A 40 28.21 -9.69 23.91
C GLU A 40 29.62 -10.23 23.56
N GLN A 41 29.98 -10.27 22.27
CA GLN A 41 31.29 -10.69 21.79
C GLN A 41 32.31 -9.52 21.75
N SER A 42 31.84 -8.28 21.89
CA SER A 42 32.73 -7.11 21.86
C SER A 42 33.38 -6.87 23.23
N ALA A 43 34.64 -6.52 23.24
CA ALA A 43 35.42 -6.40 24.47
C ALA A 43 35.35 -5.01 25.14
N ASP A 44 34.77 -4.01 24.46
CA ASP A 44 34.79 -2.61 24.90
C ASP A 44 33.56 -1.86 24.33
N GLN A 45 33.00 -0.93 25.14
CA GLN A 45 31.83 -0.11 24.79
C GLN A 45 32.05 0.79 23.57
N ASP A 46 33.27 1.32 23.38
CA ASP A 46 33.58 2.15 22.22
C ASP A 46 33.58 1.31 20.93
N ALA A 47 34.04 0.05 21.02
CA ALA A 47 34.00 -0.91 19.91
C ALA A 47 32.52 -1.32 19.58
N GLU A 48 31.69 -1.48 20.58
CA GLU A 48 30.26 -1.77 20.41
C GLU A 48 29.54 -0.63 19.67
N GLU A 49 29.73 0.62 20.10
CA GLU A 49 29.13 1.77 19.43
C GLU A 49 29.64 1.94 18.00
N ALA A 50 30.92 1.72 17.75
CA ALA A 50 31.49 1.74 16.41
C ALA A 50 30.95 0.64 15.52
N ALA A 51 30.74 -0.56 16.06
CA ALA A 51 30.12 -1.66 15.34
C ALA A 51 28.66 -1.35 14.98
N LEU A 52 27.86 -0.82 15.92
CA LEU A 52 26.49 -0.40 15.64
C LEU A 52 26.39 0.71 14.58
N LYS A 53 27.32 1.67 14.59
CA LYS A 53 27.41 2.73 13.57
C LYS A 53 27.78 2.21 12.19
N ALA A 54 28.56 1.15 12.11
CA ALA A 54 28.97 0.53 10.85
C ALA A 54 27.83 -0.30 10.22
N LEU A 55 26.85 -0.73 11.01
CA LEU A 55 25.70 -1.48 10.53
C LEU A 55 24.68 -0.53 9.87
N ASN A 56 24.44 -0.73 8.57
CA ASN A 56 23.38 -0.03 7.86
C ASN A 56 22.04 -0.76 8.07
N MET A 57 21.39 -0.49 9.20
CA MET A 57 20.15 -1.16 9.62
C MET A 57 18.94 -0.49 9.01
N PRO A 58 18.01 -1.23 8.38
CA PRO A 58 16.77 -0.69 7.85
C PRO A 58 15.80 -0.27 8.97
N ASN A 59 15.85 -0.97 10.11
CA ASN A 59 15.02 -0.72 11.26
C ASN A 59 15.70 0.26 12.24
N ARG A 60 14.89 0.90 13.07
CA ARG A 60 15.44 1.78 14.11
C ARG A 60 16.07 0.95 15.22
N LEU A 61 17.31 1.22 15.51
CA LEU A 61 18.10 0.60 16.56
C LEU A 61 18.42 1.64 17.64
N THR A 62 18.13 1.29 18.89
CA THR A 62 18.43 2.13 20.06
C THR A 62 19.15 1.29 21.11
N TRP A 63 20.31 1.77 21.59
CA TRP A 63 21.03 1.19 22.71
C TRP A 63 20.82 2.06 23.95
N ILE A 64 20.39 1.46 25.04
CA ILE A 64 19.90 2.15 26.25
C ILE A 64 20.71 1.63 27.44
N ALA A 65 21.27 2.55 28.21
CA ALA A 65 22.00 2.24 29.45
C ALA A 65 21.08 1.65 30.52
N PRO A 66 21.61 0.97 31.56
CA PRO A 66 20.80 0.42 32.67
C PRO A 66 19.94 1.45 33.39
N ASP A 67 20.35 2.72 33.41
CA ASP A 67 19.61 3.85 34.00
C ASP A 67 18.52 4.42 33.07
N GLY A 68 18.37 3.87 31.85
CA GLY A 68 17.40 4.31 30.83
C GLY A 68 17.88 5.44 29.93
N THR A 69 19.13 5.90 30.10
CA THR A 69 19.73 6.91 29.20
C THR A 69 20.04 6.29 27.85
N VAL A 70 19.69 6.97 26.77
CA VAL A 70 19.99 6.49 25.41
C VAL A 70 21.46 6.76 25.11
N ARG A 71 22.24 5.69 24.83
CA ARG A 71 23.65 5.76 24.43
C ARG A 71 23.79 5.97 22.92
N TYR A 72 23.01 5.23 22.16
CA TYR A 72 23.04 5.26 20.69
C TYR A 72 21.63 5.11 20.08
N ASP A 73 21.38 5.81 18.99
CA ASP A 73 20.20 5.64 18.13
C ASP A 73 20.60 5.93 16.68
N ASN A 74 20.26 5.05 15.75
CA ASN A 74 20.66 5.19 14.35
C ASN A 74 19.83 6.20 13.55
N GLN A 75 18.72 6.72 14.11
CA GLN A 75 17.84 7.65 13.40
C GLN A 75 17.76 9.03 14.05
N SER A 76 18.13 9.14 15.31
CA SER A 76 17.99 10.39 16.07
C SER A 76 19.23 10.64 16.96
N ASN A 77 19.41 11.89 17.37
CA ASN A 77 20.49 12.22 18.29
C ASN A 77 20.17 11.71 19.71
N ALA A 78 20.94 10.73 20.18
CA ALA A 78 20.79 10.12 21.50
C ALA A 78 20.78 11.15 22.65
N ALA A 79 21.63 12.20 22.57
CA ALA A 79 21.75 13.22 23.61
C ALA A 79 20.48 14.08 23.78
N SER A 80 19.59 14.12 22.79
CA SER A 80 18.32 14.87 22.86
C SER A 80 17.12 14.03 23.28
N MET A 81 17.34 12.74 23.56
CA MET A 81 16.26 11.82 23.91
C MET A 81 15.97 11.82 25.40
N GLU A 82 14.69 11.65 25.70
CA GLU A 82 14.21 11.43 27.07
C GLU A 82 14.68 10.05 27.59
N ASN A 83 14.62 9.87 28.91
CA ASN A 83 14.87 8.58 29.52
C ASN A 83 13.85 7.52 29.07
N HIS A 84 14.32 6.35 28.69
CA HIS A 84 13.52 5.29 28.11
C HIS A 84 13.15 4.17 29.07
N LEU A 85 13.55 4.24 30.35
CA LEU A 85 13.29 3.18 31.35
C LEU A 85 11.78 2.94 31.54
N GLY A 86 10.95 3.99 31.43
CA GLY A 86 9.50 3.90 31.54
C GLY A 86 8.77 3.40 30.30
N ARG A 87 9.48 2.99 29.25
CA ARG A 87 8.86 2.41 28.05
C ARG A 87 8.44 0.98 28.34
N GLU A 88 7.25 0.60 27.88
CA GLU A 88 6.62 -0.68 28.14
C GLU A 88 7.53 -1.87 27.78
N GLU A 89 8.13 -1.84 26.59
CA GLU A 89 9.07 -2.86 26.11
C GLU A 89 10.33 -2.95 26.98
N ILE A 90 10.80 -1.82 27.53
CA ILE A 90 11.99 -1.78 28.40
C ILE A 90 11.63 -2.26 29.81
N ALA A 91 10.48 -1.87 30.34
CA ALA A 91 9.99 -2.34 31.63
C ALA A 91 9.83 -3.88 31.62
N GLN A 92 9.22 -4.44 30.58
CA GLN A 92 9.12 -5.88 30.40
C GLN A 92 10.51 -6.56 30.30
N ALA A 93 11.41 -5.99 29.48
CA ALA A 93 12.75 -6.51 29.34
C ALA A 93 13.55 -6.47 30.64
N SER A 94 13.29 -5.51 31.53
CA SER A 94 13.94 -5.42 32.83
C SER A 94 13.58 -6.62 33.75
N GLU A 95 12.33 -7.11 33.65
CA GLU A 95 11.81 -8.20 34.48
C GLU A 95 12.06 -9.59 33.89
N THR A 96 11.86 -9.74 32.57
CA THR A 96 11.85 -11.05 31.89
C THR A 96 13.03 -11.29 30.96
N GLY A 97 13.91 -10.27 30.79
CA GLY A 97 15.01 -10.30 29.85
C GLY A 97 14.65 -9.85 28.44
N THR A 98 13.38 -9.93 28.06
CA THR A 98 12.86 -9.51 26.75
C THR A 98 11.57 -8.72 26.92
N GLY A 99 11.29 -7.80 26.00
CA GLY A 99 10.06 -6.99 26.04
C GLY A 99 9.55 -6.68 24.64
N PHE A 100 8.25 -6.58 24.52
CA PHE A 100 7.57 -6.26 23.28
C PHE A 100 6.46 -5.24 23.51
N SER A 101 6.36 -4.23 22.67
CA SER A 101 5.21 -3.35 22.68
C SER A 101 4.80 -2.95 21.27
N ARG A 102 3.54 -2.59 21.15
CA ARG A 102 2.91 -2.23 19.89
C ARG A 102 2.15 -0.93 20.06
N ARG A 103 2.49 0.09 19.27
CA ARG A 103 1.90 1.42 19.38
C ARG A 103 1.32 1.86 18.05
N PHE A 104 0.04 2.22 18.06
CA PHE A 104 -0.64 2.74 16.88
C PHE A 104 -0.59 4.27 16.84
N SER A 105 -0.06 4.83 15.76
CA SER A 105 -0.11 6.27 15.50
C SER A 105 -1.38 6.60 14.73
N GLN A 106 -2.34 7.26 15.39
CA GLN A 106 -3.58 7.70 14.73
C GLN A 106 -3.34 8.77 13.66
N THR A 107 -2.28 9.55 13.77
CA THR A 107 -1.96 10.63 12.83
C THR A 107 -1.36 10.07 11.54
N LEU A 108 -0.51 9.05 11.63
CA LEU A 108 0.17 8.45 10.49
C LEU A 108 -0.54 7.20 9.97
N LEU A 109 -1.54 6.69 10.71
CA LEU A 109 -2.21 5.41 10.43
C LEU A 109 -1.21 4.26 10.29
N GLU A 110 -0.19 4.28 11.14
CA GLU A 110 0.90 3.31 11.14
C GLU A 110 1.03 2.67 12.51
N GLU A 111 1.36 1.40 12.53
CA GLU A 111 1.63 0.65 13.74
C GLU A 111 3.14 0.50 13.90
N GLN A 112 3.66 0.87 15.06
CA GLN A 112 5.06 0.71 15.39
C GLN A 112 5.24 -0.46 16.36
N LEU A 113 6.08 -1.40 15.98
CA LEU A 113 6.46 -2.54 16.78
C LEU A 113 7.82 -2.28 17.41
N TYR A 114 7.95 -2.60 18.69
CA TYR A 114 9.17 -2.45 19.48
C TYR A 114 9.50 -3.78 20.13
N CYS A 115 10.70 -4.27 19.88
CA CYS A 115 11.30 -5.40 20.58
C CYS A 115 12.50 -4.92 21.38
N ALA A 116 12.63 -5.35 22.62
CA ALA A 116 13.76 -5.01 23.50
C ALA A 116 14.32 -6.28 24.13
N LYS A 117 15.65 -6.31 24.32
CA LYS A 117 16.38 -7.38 25.02
C LYS A 117 17.35 -6.75 26.00
N LYS A 118 17.38 -7.28 27.21
CA LYS A 118 18.36 -6.93 28.22
C LYS A 118 19.66 -7.67 27.95
N LEU A 119 20.78 -6.96 27.94
CA LEU A 119 22.12 -7.50 27.77
C LEU A 119 22.73 -7.89 29.12
N ASP A 120 23.83 -8.63 29.11
CA ASP A 120 24.52 -9.14 30.30
C ASP A 120 25.10 -8.02 31.18
N ASP A 121 25.48 -6.87 30.56
CA ASP A 121 25.94 -5.66 31.24
C ASP A 121 24.81 -4.86 31.92
N GLY A 122 23.56 -5.32 31.78
CA GLY A 122 22.34 -4.67 32.28
C GLY A 122 21.80 -3.57 31.36
N SER A 123 22.42 -3.25 30.25
CA SER A 123 21.88 -2.35 29.25
C SER A 123 20.80 -3.01 28.43
N TYR A 124 20.10 -2.22 27.59
CA TYR A 124 19.00 -2.73 26.76
C TYR A 124 19.25 -2.40 25.30
N LEU A 125 19.04 -3.36 24.46
CA LEU A 125 19.00 -3.18 23.02
C LEU A 125 17.56 -3.19 22.55
N ARG A 126 17.14 -2.18 21.77
CA ARG A 126 15.79 -2.04 21.26
C ARG A 126 15.79 -1.88 19.76
N VAL A 127 15.02 -2.70 19.07
CA VAL A 127 14.77 -2.57 17.63
C VAL A 127 13.31 -2.20 17.41
N ALA A 128 13.05 -1.26 16.50
CA ALA A 128 11.72 -0.81 16.18
C ALA A 128 11.49 -0.77 14.66
N ALA A 129 10.33 -1.22 14.23
CA ALA A 129 9.89 -1.14 12.85
C ALA A 129 8.47 -0.58 12.75
N THR A 130 8.20 0.05 11.63
CA THR A 130 6.88 0.59 11.32
C THR A 130 6.15 -0.33 10.36
N GLN A 131 5.01 -0.84 10.80
CA GLN A 131 4.09 -1.56 9.94
C GLN A 131 3.06 -0.57 9.39
N SER A 132 3.09 -0.31 8.09
CA SER A 132 2.08 0.53 7.47
C SER A 132 0.73 -0.16 7.52
N SER A 133 -0.30 0.55 8.00
CA SER A 133 -1.66 0.03 8.02
C SER A 133 -2.17 -0.25 6.60
N LEU A 134 -3.10 -1.20 6.46
CA LEU A 134 -3.78 -1.45 5.18
C LEU A 134 -4.41 -0.16 4.64
N ALA A 135 -5.01 0.64 5.54
CA ALA A 135 -5.61 1.92 5.18
C ALA A 135 -4.56 2.90 4.61
N GLY A 136 -3.40 3.03 5.26
CA GLY A 136 -2.31 3.87 4.76
C GLY A 136 -1.75 3.40 3.42
N SER A 137 -1.59 2.09 3.25
CA SER A 137 -1.14 1.49 1.98
C SER A 137 -2.17 1.69 0.86
N LEU A 138 -3.45 1.46 1.12
CA LEU A 138 -4.55 1.71 0.17
C LEU A 138 -4.66 3.19 -0.18
N TRP A 139 -4.46 4.09 0.79
CA TRP A 139 -4.49 5.53 0.54
C TRP A 139 -3.35 5.98 -0.36
N ARG A 140 -2.14 5.48 -0.16
CA ARG A 140 -0.99 5.74 -1.05
C ARG A 140 -1.20 5.21 -2.46
N MET A 141 -1.84 4.05 -2.61
CA MET A 141 -2.18 3.46 -3.92
C MET A 141 -3.45 4.08 -4.54
N GLY A 142 -4.30 4.74 -3.73
CA GLY A 142 -5.59 5.27 -4.14
C GLY A 142 -5.49 6.26 -5.30
N GLY A 143 -4.50 7.12 -5.30
CA GLY A 143 -4.26 8.07 -6.39
C GLY A 143 -4.03 7.38 -7.74
N ALA A 144 -3.23 6.33 -7.77
CA ALA A 144 -2.97 5.55 -8.99
C ALA A 144 -4.22 4.80 -9.47
N LEU A 145 -5.01 4.24 -8.56
CA LEU A 145 -6.27 3.56 -8.89
C LEU A 145 -7.31 4.53 -9.46
N VAL A 146 -7.49 5.69 -8.83
CA VAL A 146 -8.41 6.74 -9.32
C VAL A 146 -7.97 7.24 -10.69
N ALA A 147 -6.68 7.50 -10.90
CA ALA A 147 -6.14 7.88 -12.21
C ALA A 147 -6.40 6.80 -13.26
N GLY A 148 -6.17 5.53 -12.95
CA GLY A 148 -6.44 4.39 -13.84
C GLY A 148 -7.91 4.31 -14.24
N ILE A 149 -8.83 4.41 -13.28
CA ILE A 149 -10.28 4.43 -13.53
C ILE A 149 -10.66 5.62 -14.41
N ALA A 150 -10.13 6.81 -14.14
CA ALA A 150 -10.39 8.00 -14.94
C ALA A 150 -9.95 7.81 -16.40
N VAL A 151 -8.78 7.26 -16.64
CA VAL A 151 -8.28 6.96 -18.00
C VAL A 151 -9.21 5.99 -18.73
N VAL A 152 -9.66 4.92 -18.07
CA VAL A 152 -10.60 3.95 -18.67
C VAL A 152 -11.94 4.61 -19.02
N LEU A 153 -12.48 5.45 -18.14
CA LEU A 153 -13.74 6.16 -18.39
C LEU A 153 -13.62 7.15 -19.55
N ILE A 154 -12.50 7.89 -19.62
CA ILE A 154 -12.24 8.82 -20.74
C ILE A 154 -12.12 8.03 -22.05
N ALA A 155 -11.36 6.94 -22.06
CA ALA A 155 -11.22 6.10 -23.24
C ALA A 155 -12.58 5.53 -23.71
N ALA A 156 -13.39 5.04 -22.78
CA ALA A 156 -14.74 4.53 -23.08
C ALA A 156 -15.64 5.64 -23.65
N ALA A 157 -15.60 6.84 -23.09
CA ALA A 157 -16.38 7.99 -23.59
C ALA A 157 -15.94 8.41 -24.99
N VAL A 158 -14.63 8.43 -25.26
CA VAL A 158 -14.09 8.74 -26.60
C VAL A 158 -14.50 7.67 -27.61
N LEU A 159 -14.32 6.38 -27.30
CA LEU A 159 -14.73 5.28 -28.17
C LEU A 159 -16.25 5.32 -28.45
N SER A 160 -17.07 5.51 -27.43
CA SER A 160 -18.53 5.65 -27.57
C SER A 160 -18.88 6.79 -28.51
N ARG A 161 -18.20 7.92 -28.39
CA ARG A 161 -18.44 9.10 -29.23
C ARG A 161 -17.99 8.87 -30.69
N LEU A 162 -16.89 8.18 -30.90
CA LEU A 162 -16.41 7.78 -32.22
C LEU A 162 -17.37 6.79 -32.89
N TRP A 163 -17.82 5.77 -32.19
CA TRP A 163 -18.78 4.79 -32.69
C TRP A 163 -20.15 5.42 -33.00
N THR A 164 -20.65 6.29 -32.13
CA THR A 164 -21.90 7.02 -32.39
C THR A 164 -21.81 7.85 -33.67
N ARG A 165 -20.69 8.54 -33.89
CA ARG A 165 -20.48 9.33 -35.11
C ARG A 165 -20.29 8.48 -36.36
N SER A 166 -19.59 7.36 -36.24
CA SER A 166 -19.24 6.54 -37.41
C SER A 166 -20.35 5.55 -37.81
N LEU A 167 -21.09 4.98 -36.84
CA LEU A 167 -22.04 3.91 -37.10
C LEU A 167 -23.50 4.37 -36.96
N VAL A 168 -23.82 5.18 -35.95
CA VAL A 168 -25.20 5.50 -35.61
C VAL A 168 -25.71 6.73 -36.40
N ARG A 169 -24.88 7.75 -36.55
CA ARG A 169 -25.27 8.98 -37.21
C ARG A 169 -25.68 8.79 -38.68
N PRO A 170 -24.93 8.07 -39.52
CA PRO A 170 -25.33 7.80 -40.90
C PRO A 170 -26.68 7.08 -41.05
N ILE A 171 -27.04 6.22 -40.10
CA ILE A 171 -28.32 5.50 -40.13
C ILE A 171 -29.49 6.42 -39.75
N ASN A 172 -29.25 7.37 -38.83
CA ASN A 172 -30.30 8.28 -38.36
C ASN A 172 -30.55 9.46 -39.31
N GLU A 173 -29.63 9.72 -40.24
CA GLU A 173 -29.72 10.80 -41.23
C GLU A 173 -30.28 10.30 -42.60
N ILE A 174 -30.86 9.10 -42.66
CA ILE A 174 -31.50 8.56 -43.89
C ILE A 174 -32.70 9.45 -44.24
N ASN A 175 -32.62 10.09 -45.41
CA ASN A 175 -33.75 10.82 -45.96
C ASN A 175 -34.71 9.84 -46.65
N LEU A 176 -35.90 9.70 -46.06
CA LEU A 176 -36.94 8.79 -46.56
C LEU A 176 -37.67 9.33 -47.79
N GLU A 177 -37.61 10.65 -48.05
CA GLU A 177 -38.21 11.28 -49.24
C GLU A 177 -37.34 11.06 -50.48
N ASN A 178 -36.02 11.01 -50.34
CA ASN A 178 -35.09 10.72 -51.44
C ASN A 178 -34.11 9.59 -51.10
N PRO A 179 -34.61 8.33 -51.05
CA PRO A 179 -33.83 7.18 -50.55
C PRO A 179 -32.53 6.92 -51.32
N LEU A 180 -32.46 7.23 -52.63
CA LEU A 180 -31.30 6.95 -53.51
C LEU A 180 -30.16 8.00 -53.36
N GLN A 181 -30.39 9.12 -52.69
CA GLN A 181 -29.36 10.15 -52.45
C GLN A 181 -28.62 9.95 -51.13
N ASN A 182 -29.02 8.98 -50.33
CA ASN A 182 -28.39 8.68 -49.03
C ASN A 182 -27.01 8.04 -49.24
N ARG A 183 -25.95 8.62 -48.66
CA ARG A 183 -24.63 8.01 -48.51
C ARG A 183 -24.62 7.07 -47.30
N VAL A 184 -25.17 5.87 -47.49
CA VAL A 184 -25.25 4.83 -46.46
C VAL A 184 -24.42 3.62 -46.90
N TYR A 185 -24.23 2.68 -46.00
CA TYR A 185 -23.51 1.44 -46.26
C TYR A 185 -24.08 0.70 -47.51
N ASP A 186 -23.21 0.16 -48.33
CA ASP A 186 -23.57 -0.56 -49.56
C ASP A 186 -24.59 -1.69 -49.34
N GLU A 187 -24.60 -2.27 -48.12
CA GLU A 187 -25.53 -3.31 -47.71
C GLU A 187 -27.00 -2.84 -47.66
N LEU A 188 -27.24 -1.55 -47.45
CA LEU A 188 -28.60 -0.98 -47.37
C LEU A 188 -29.11 -0.54 -48.74
N THR A 189 -28.30 -0.48 -49.76
CA THR A 189 -28.67 -0.06 -51.11
C THR A 189 -29.84 -0.87 -51.72
N PRO A 190 -29.93 -2.23 -51.57
CA PRO A 190 -31.05 -2.98 -52.09
C PRO A 190 -32.37 -2.61 -51.41
N MET A 191 -32.31 -2.30 -50.10
CA MET A 191 -33.50 -1.93 -49.33
C MET A 191 -34.01 -0.52 -49.72
N LEU A 192 -33.08 0.42 -49.89
CA LEU A 192 -33.38 1.79 -50.33
C LEU A 192 -34.00 1.82 -51.73
N ARG A 193 -33.56 0.94 -52.66
CA ARG A 193 -34.14 0.79 -54.00
C ARG A 193 -35.61 0.30 -53.92
N ARG A 194 -35.90 -0.67 -53.07
CA ARG A 194 -37.28 -1.15 -52.86
C ARG A 194 -38.19 -0.04 -52.32
N MET A 195 -37.68 0.75 -51.36
CA MET A 195 -38.43 1.88 -50.83
C MET A 195 -38.69 2.95 -51.89
N ALA A 196 -37.73 3.28 -52.72
CA ALA A 196 -37.91 4.20 -53.84
C ALA A 196 -38.93 3.72 -54.85
N GLU A 197 -38.96 2.41 -55.16
CA GLU A 197 -39.98 1.82 -56.06
C GLU A 197 -41.37 1.85 -55.44
N GLN A 198 -41.51 1.62 -54.13
CA GLN A 198 -42.79 1.72 -53.44
C GLN A 198 -43.31 3.15 -53.39
N ASN A 199 -42.47 4.13 -53.09
CA ASN A 199 -42.88 5.54 -53.12
C ASN A 199 -43.38 5.97 -54.49
N ARG A 200 -42.69 5.54 -55.58
CA ARG A 200 -43.12 5.83 -56.95
C ARG A 200 -44.50 5.26 -57.30
N ARG A 201 -44.88 4.11 -56.71
CA ARG A 201 -46.21 3.50 -56.91
C ARG A 201 -47.34 4.16 -56.13
N LEU A 202 -46.99 4.94 -55.13
CA LEU A 202 -47.98 5.70 -54.30
C LEU A 202 -48.30 7.08 -54.88
N GLU A 203 -47.42 7.59 -55.78
CA GLU A 203 -47.58 8.89 -56.47
C GLU A 203 -48.32 8.76 -57.84
N THR A 204 -48.62 7.56 -58.28
CA THR A 204 -49.40 7.27 -59.49
C THR A 204 -50.81 6.74 -59.13
#